data_134a224789094a58fa46ace4d2b193ba
#
_entry.id   134a224789094a58fa46ace4d2b193ba
#
_cell.length_a   1.000
_cell.length_b   1.000
_cell.length_c   1.000
_cell.angle_alpha   90.00
_cell.angle_beta   90.00
_cell.angle_gamma   90.00
#
_symmetry.space_group_name_H-M   'P 1'
#
loop_
_entity.id
_entity.type
_entity.pdbx_description
1 polymer ?
#
loop_
_entity_poly.entity_id
_entity_poly.type
_entity_poly.pdbx_seq_one_letter_code
_entity_poly.pdbx_strand_id
1 'polypeptide(L)'
;MGDVKAVITDLIEALRRDSTIGSIKIDNWWEYLRGVQSTYPLSYGPQSDGSLSPEYVIETLGKLAGPDAIYVAGVGQHQMWAAQFIKYENPKTWLNSGGLGTMGYAVPAAMGAKFARPEAEVWAIDGDGCFQMTNQELATCAVEGAPIKVAIINNGNLGMVRQWQTLFYGERYSQTDLATHSHRIPDFVMLAEAMGCVGLRCERAEDVEDVIKKAREINDRPVVIDFIVGADAQVWPMVAAGTSNDEIQAARGIRPLFDDPEEGHA
;
A
#
# COMPACT_ATOMS: atom_id res chain seq x y z
N MET A 1 -7.79 -31.61 -5.36
CA MET A 1 -8.31 -30.25 -5.61
C MET A 1 -9.82 -30.27 -5.40
N GLY A 2 -10.37 -29.32 -4.69
CA GLY A 2 -11.80 -29.22 -4.41
C GLY A 2 -12.26 -27.76 -4.45
N ASP A 3 -13.57 -27.59 -4.47
CA ASP A 3 -14.19 -26.27 -4.31
C ASP A 3 -13.87 -25.71 -2.90
N VAL A 4 -13.40 -24.48 -2.83
CA VAL A 4 -12.92 -23.86 -1.57
C VAL A 4 -14.05 -23.79 -0.53
N LYS A 5 -15.27 -23.46 -0.94
CA LYS A 5 -16.42 -23.40 -0.03
C LYS A 5 -16.74 -24.77 0.55
N ALA A 6 -16.74 -25.83 -0.26
CA ALA A 6 -16.99 -27.18 0.17
C ALA A 6 -15.90 -27.64 1.17
N VAL A 7 -14.63 -27.45 0.83
CA VAL A 7 -13.50 -27.81 1.70
C VAL A 7 -13.54 -27.07 3.04
N ILE A 8 -13.85 -25.78 3.04
CA ILE A 8 -14.00 -25.00 4.30
C ILE A 8 -15.18 -25.52 5.12
N THR A 9 -16.30 -25.85 4.46
CA THR A 9 -17.47 -26.42 5.14
C THR A 9 -17.12 -27.76 5.82
N ASP A 10 -16.44 -28.67 5.10
CA ASP A 10 -16.01 -29.95 5.63
C ASP A 10 -15.03 -29.80 6.81
N LEU A 11 -14.10 -28.82 6.71
CA LEU A 11 -13.19 -28.50 7.82
C LEU A 11 -13.94 -27.99 9.05
N ILE A 12 -14.90 -27.07 8.87
CA ILE A 12 -15.72 -26.56 9.98
C ILE A 12 -16.49 -27.70 10.65
N GLU A 13 -17.07 -28.62 9.86
CA GLU A 13 -17.79 -29.78 10.42
C GLU A 13 -16.84 -30.72 11.16
N ALA A 14 -15.66 -31.00 10.61
CA ALA A 14 -14.65 -31.82 11.28
C ALA A 14 -14.24 -31.19 12.62
N LEU A 15 -13.94 -29.90 12.65
CA LEU A 15 -13.60 -29.15 13.85
C LEU A 15 -14.74 -29.20 14.91
N ARG A 16 -16.00 -29.10 14.49
CA ARG A 16 -17.16 -29.18 15.41
C ARG A 16 -17.36 -30.58 16.00
N ARG A 17 -16.95 -31.62 15.28
CA ARG A 17 -17.03 -33.03 15.77
C ARG A 17 -15.90 -33.39 16.71
N ASP A 18 -14.78 -32.69 16.65
CA ASP A 18 -13.61 -32.98 17.49
C ASP A 18 -13.71 -32.21 18.82
N SER A 19 -14.10 -32.92 19.86
CA SER A 19 -14.24 -32.38 21.23
C SER A 19 -12.89 -31.97 21.85
N THR A 20 -11.75 -32.34 21.26
CA THR A 20 -10.42 -32.04 21.80
C THR A 20 -9.94 -30.65 21.39
N ILE A 21 -10.50 -30.04 20.33
CA ILE A 21 -10.06 -28.75 19.80
C ILE A 21 -10.18 -27.64 20.83
N GLY A 22 -11.24 -27.63 21.65
CA GLY A 22 -11.41 -26.65 22.74
C GLY A 22 -10.37 -26.75 23.86
N SER A 23 -9.56 -27.82 23.89
CA SER A 23 -8.49 -28.05 24.87
C SER A 23 -7.09 -27.70 24.37
N ILE A 24 -6.95 -27.32 23.10
CA ILE A 24 -5.65 -26.90 22.52
C ILE A 24 -5.21 -25.60 23.16
N LYS A 25 -4.12 -25.66 23.91
CA LYS A 25 -3.51 -24.50 24.53
C LYS A 25 -2.49 -23.88 23.55
N ILE A 26 -2.79 -22.69 23.08
CA ILE A 26 -1.94 -21.93 22.14
C ILE A 26 -1.39 -20.65 22.74
N ASP A 27 -1.49 -20.50 24.09
CA ASP A 27 -1.07 -19.28 24.78
C ASP A 27 0.42 -19.01 24.58
N ASN A 28 1.27 -20.03 24.71
CA ASN A 28 2.72 -19.90 24.50
C ASN A 28 3.05 -19.50 23.05
N TRP A 29 2.29 -20.01 22.08
CA TRP A 29 2.44 -19.60 20.67
C TRP A 29 2.09 -18.14 20.45
N TRP A 30 0.98 -17.69 21.04
CA TRP A 30 0.61 -16.27 21.00
C TRP A 30 1.62 -15.38 21.73
N GLU A 31 2.17 -15.83 22.85
CA GLU A 31 3.22 -15.09 23.57
C GLU A 31 4.47 -14.96 22.70
N TYR A 32 4.91 -16.04 22.07
CA TYR A 32 6.01 -16.02 21.10
C TYR A 32 5.75 -15.03 19.95
N LEU A 33 4.60 -15.12 19.29
CA LEU A 33 4.26 -14.22 18.18
C LEU A 33 4.22 -12.75 18.62
N ARG A 34 3.67 -12.45 19.79
CA ARG A 34 3.66 -11.09 20.34
C ARG A 34 5.07 -10.61 20.67
N GLY A 35 5.92 -11.49 21.17
CA GLY A 35 7.34 -11.21 21.40
C GLY A 35 8.05 -10.81 20.11
N VAL A 36 7.90 -11.61 19.04
CA VAL A 36 8.44 -11.29 17.71
C VAL A 36 7.89 -9.96 17.19
N GLN A 37 6.58 -9.74 17.27
CA GLN A 37 5.95 -8.51 16.81
C GLN A 37 6.44 -7.27 17.59
N SER A 38 6.69 -7.40 18.89
CA SER A 38 7.22 -6.30 19.70
C SER A 38 8.69 -6.00 19.43
N THR A 39 9.47 -7.03 19.07
CA THR A 39 10.91 -6.89 18.75
C THR A 39 11.09 -6.30 17.34
N TYR A 40 10.24 -6.67 16.41
CA TYR A 40 10.30 -6.25 14.99
C TYR A 40 8.98 -5.63 14.53
N PRO A 41 8.55 -4.49 15.13
CA PRO A 41 7.31 -3.84 14.70
C PRO A 41 7.47 -3.29 13.29
N LEU A 42 6.37 -3.30 12.52
CA LEU A 42 6.29 -2.47 11.32
C LEU A 42 6.38 -1.01 11.75
N SER A 43 7.47 -0.36 11.43
CA SER A 43 7.74 1.01 11.85
C SER A 43 8.44 1.79 10.75
N TYR A 44 8.30 3.09 10.81
CA TYR A 44 9.03 4.03 9.96
C TYR A 44 9.47 5.22 10.81
N GLY A 45 10.49 5.92 10.35
CA GLY A 45 10.99 7.13 10.97
C GLY A 45 10.88 8.34 10.03
N PRO A 46 11.25 9.53 10.52
CA PRO A 46 11.38 10.69 9.66
C PRO A 46 12.45 10.42 8.60
N GLN A 47 12.20 10.91 7.38
CA GLN A 47 13.18 10.81 6.31
C GLN A 47 14.43 11.64 6.67
N SER A 48 15.60 11.12 6.33
CA SER A 48 16.89 11.74 6.70
C SER A 48 17.11 13.12 6.08
N ASP A 49 16.45 13.39 4.96
CA ASP A 49 16.48 14.66 4.25
C ASP A 49 15.34 15.61 4.63
N GLY A 50 14.52 15.23 5.61
CA GLY A 50 13.35 16.00 6.05
C GLY A 50 12.15 15.95 5.10
N SER A 51 12.20 15.15 4.04
CA SER A 51 11.08 14.98 3.12
C SER A 51 9.91 14.22 3.77
N LEU A 52 8.73 14.32 3.14
CA LEU A 52 7.53 13.64 3.62
C LEU A 52 7.69 12.11 3.52
N SER A 53 7.39 11.38 4.60
CA SER A 53 7.41 9.93 4.62
C SER A 53 6.20 9.36 3.88
N PRO A 54 6.39 8.48 2.88
CA PRO A 54 5.28 7.82 2.20
C PRO A 54 4.47 6.91 3.14
N GLU A 55 5.12 6.27 4.11
CA GLU A 55 4.47 5.42 5.10
C GLU A 55 3.53 6.23 5.99
N TYR A 56 3.97 7.42 6.42
CA TYR A 56 3.15 8.33 7.22
C TYR A 56 1.90 8.79 6.46
N VAL A 57 2.04 9.14 5.19
CA VAL A 57 0.90 9.51 4.33
C VAL A 57 -0.12 8.38 4.27
N ILE A 58 0.34 7.17 3.96
CA ILE A 58 -0.52 5.99 3.77
C ILE A 58 -1.18 5.57 5.09
N GLU A 59 -0.44 5.54 6.19
CA GLU A 59 -0.98 5.22 7.50
C GLU A 59 -2.05 6.24 7.94
N THR A 60 -1.76 7.54 7.74
CA THR A 60 -2.70 8.62 8.07
C THR A 60 -3.96 8.54 7.21
N LEU A 61 -3.81 8.25 5.91
CA LEU A 61 -4.95 8.02 5.02
C LEU A 61 -5.81 6.87 5.52
N GLY A 62 -5.21 5.72 5.87
CA GLY A 62 -5.93 4.58 6.39
C GLY A 62 -6.63 4.86 7.72
N LYS A 63 -6.02 5.62 8.62
CA LYS A 63 -6.63 6.03 9.89
C LYS A 63 -7.83 6.95 9.69
N LEU A 64 -7.74 7.90 8.76
CA LEU A 64 -8.81 8.88 8.52
C LEU A 64 -9.98 8.31 7.71
N ALA A 65 -9.71 7.54 6.66
CA ALA A 65 -10.75 6.93 5.83
C ALA A 65 -11.43 5.74 6.54
N GLY A 66 -10.67 4.99 7.32
CA GLY A 66 -11.20 3.93 8.19
C GLY A 66 -11.50 2.60 7.47
N PRO A 67 -12.04 1.63 8.22
CA PRO A 67 -12.16 0.24 7.74
C PRO A 67 -13.28 0.02 6.72
N ASP A 68 -14.20 0.94 6.57
CA ASP A 68 -15.32 0.84 5.63
C ASP A 68 -14.99 1.38 4.24
N ALA A 69 -13.89 2.12 4.10
CA ALA A 69 -13.41 2.60 2.83
C ALA A 69 -12.87 1.46 1.97
N ILE A 70 -12.99 1.62 0.65
CA ILE A 70 -12.38 0.72 -0.33
C ILE A 70 -11.06 1.33 -0.78
N TYR A 71 -9.99 0.58 -0.58
CA TYR A 71 -8.64 0.97 -0.97
C TYR A 71 -8.22 0.17 -2.20
N VAL A 72 -7.80 0.86 -3.23
CA VAL A 72 -7.36 0.27 -4.50
C VAL A 72 -5.94 0.71 -4.76
N ALA A 73 -5.00 -0.22 -4.81
CA ALA A 73 -3.61 0.14 -5.06
C ALA A 73 -3.15 -0.21 -6.47
N GLY A 74 -2.35 0.67 -7.05
CA GLY A 74 -1.49 0.36 -8.18
C GLY A 74 -0.35 -0.57 -7.77
N VAL A 75 0.71 -0.66 -8.56
CA VAL A 75 1.81 -1.60 -8.34
C VAL A 75 3.12 -0.85 -8.12
N GLY A 76 3.76 -1.13 -6.98
CA GLY A 76 5.02 -0.52 -6.58
C GLY A 76 5.19 -0.45 -5.07
N GLN A 77 6.09 0.41 -4.59
CA GLN A 77 6.32 0.62 -3.16
C GLN A 77 5.04 1.05 -2.42
N HIS A 78 4.26 1.96 -3.01
CA HIS A 78 2.98 2.43 -2.46
C HIS A 78 1.99 1.29 -2.19
N GLN A 79 1.95 0.26 -3.05
CA GLN A 79 1.13 -0.95 -2.84
C GLN A 79 1.59 -1.71 -1.60
N MET A 80 2.90 -1.88 -1.44
CA MET A 80 3.46 -2.63 -0.31
C MET A 80 3.26 -1.86 1.00
N TRP A 81 3.49 -0.55 1.02
CA TRP A 81 3.20 0.28 2.19
C TRP A 81 1.70 0.30 2.54
N ALA A 82 0.82 0.35 1.54
CA ALA A 82 -0.61 0.27 1.78
C ALA A 82 -1.01 -1.07 2.43
N ALA A 83 -0.41 -2.18 1.98
CA ALA A 83 -0.63 -3.49 2.58
C ALA A 83 -0.06 -3.59 4.01
N GLN A 84 1.00 -2.84 4.34
CA GLN A 84 1.65 -2.87 5.65
C GLN A 84 0.97 -1.95 6.67
N PHE A 85 0.56 -0.74 6.28
CA PHE A 85 0.18 0.33 7.21
C PHE A 85 -1.32 0.65 7.25
N ILE A 86 -2.12 0.19 6.30
CA ILE A 86 -3.59 0.30 6.38
C ILE A 86 -4.17 -0.93 7.09
N LYS A 87 -5.13 -0.71 7.99
CA LYS A 87 -5.86 -1.78 8.66
C LYS A 87 -7.11 -2.14 7.86
N TYR A 88 -7.18 -3.39 7.42
CA TYR A 88 -8.30 -3.94 6.65
C TYR A 88 -9.14 -4.84 7.56
N GLU A 89 -10.34 -4.41 7.90
CA GLU A 89 -11.26 -5.16 8.78
C GLU A 89 -12.38 -5.84 7.99
N ASN A 90 -12.74 -5.28 6.84
CA ASN A 90 -13.85 -5.76 6.04
C ASN A 90 -13.37 -6.49 4.77
N PRO A 91 -14.00 -7.63 4.39
CA PRO A 91 -13.67 -8.30 3.15
C PRO A 91 -14.02 -7.43 1.93
N LYS A 92 -13.22 -7.55 0.87
CA LYS A 92 -13.38 -6.82 -0.40
C LYS A 92 -13.17 -5.30 -0.29
N THR A 93 -12.46 -4.82 0.72
CA THR A 93 -12.05 -3.42 0.86
C THR A 93 -10.61 -3.17 0.41
N TRP A 94 -9.85 -4.21 0.09
CA TRP A 94 -8.51 -4.13 -0.47
C TRP A 94 -8.45 -4.74 -1.87
N LEU A 95 -8.25 -3.90 -2.89
CA LEU A 95 -8.20 -4.29 -4.31
C LEU A 95 -6.82 -3.95 -4.86
N ASN A 96 -6.16 -4.93 -5.46
CA ASN A 96 -4.86 -4.70 -6.10
C ASN A 96 -4.55 -5.79 -7.13
N SER A 97 -3.63 -5.51 -8.05
CA SER A 97 -3.13 -6.47 -9.02
C SER A 97 -1.98 -7.30 -8.45
N GLY A 98 -2.23 -8.01 -7.32
CA GLY A 98 -1.20 -8.75 -6.59
C GLY A 98 -0.65 -9.98 -7.33
N GLY A 99 -1.42 -10.55 -8.26
CA GLY A 99 -0.98 -11.72 -9.03
C GLY A 99 -0.14 -11.36 -10.25
N LEU A 100 -0.63 -10.46 -11.10
CA LEU A 100 0.04 -10.09 -12.35
C LEU A 100 0.96 -8.86 -12.21
N GLY A 101 0.70 -7.99 -11.22
CA GLY A 101 1.51 -6.80 -11.00
C GLY A 101 1.30 -5.72 -12.06
N THR A 102 0.05 -5.45 -12.45
CA THR A 102 -0.27 -4.50 -13.52
C THR A 102 -0.20 -3.06 -13.00
N MET A 103 0.79 -2.30 -13.43
CA MET A 103 0.83 -0.86 -13.22
C MET A 103 -0.34 -0.17 -13.93
N GLY A 104 -0.90 0.88 -13.30
CA GLY A 104 -2.11 1.55 -13.83
C GLY A 104 -3.43 0.89 -13.42
N TYR A 105 -3.42 -0.08 -12.53
CA TYR A 105 -4.62 -0.75 -12.04
C TYR A 105 -5.50 0.15 -11.17
N ALA A 106 -4.92 1.08 -10.38
CA ALA A 106 -5.62 1.75 -9.29
C ALA A 106 -6.81 2.60 -9.77
N VAL A 107 -6.62 3.52 -10.70
CA VAL A 107 -7.66 4.47 -11.12
C VAL A 107 -8.86 3.76 -11.75
N PRO A 108 -8.70 2.91 -12.79
CA PRO A 108 -9.84 2.22 -13.40
C PRO A 108 -10.55 1.26 -12.45
N ALA A 109 -9.81 0.57 -11.57
CA ALA A 109 -10.42 -0.31 -10.59
C ALA A 109 -11.16 0.45 -9.48
N ALA A 110 -10.66 1.61 -9.04
CA ALA A 110 -11.35 2.49 -8.11
C ALA A 110 -12.64 3.05 -8.73
N MET A 111 -12.63 3.44 -10.00
CA MET A 111 -13.81 3.82 -10.75
C MET A 111 -14.84 2.69 -10.74
N GLY A 112 -14.44 1.48 -11.07
CA GLY A 112 -15.32 0.29 -11.04
C GLY A 112 -15.87 0.00 -9.65
N ALA A 113 -15.05 0.12 -8.60
CA ALA A 113 -15.47 -0.04 -7.22
C ALA A 113 -16.52 1.01 -6.81
N LYS A 114 -16.34 2.27 -7.24
CA LYS A 114 -17.28 3.36 -6.98
C LYS A 114 -18.62 3.15 -7.66
N PHE A 115 -18.64 2.68 -8.91
CA PHE A 115 -19.90 2.32 -9.58
C PHE A 115 -20.59 1.11 -8.95
N ALA A 116 -19.82 0.13 -8.49
CA ALA A 116 -20.37 -1.04 -7.80
C ALA A 116 -20.90 -0.74 -6.39
N ARG A 117 -20.30 0.24 -5.72
CA ARG A 117 -20.62 0.66 -4.35
C ARG A 117 -20.68 2.19 -4.27
N PRO A 118 -21.75 2.82 -4.79
CA PRO A 118 -21.87 4.27 -4.90
C PRO A 118 -21.76 5.01 -3.55
N GLU A 119 -22.20 4.38 -2.46
CA GLU A 119 -22.15 4.93 -1.10
C GLU A 119 -20.76 4.84 -0.45
N ALA A 120 -19.88 3.96 -0.95
CA ALA A 120 -18.58 3.74 -0.34
C ALA A 120 -17.60 4.89 -0.64
N GLU A 121 -16.78 5.22 0.34
CA GLU A 121 -15.57 6.03 0.12
C GLU A 121 -14.53 5.16 -0.59
N VAL A 122 -14.02 5.61 -1.73
CA VAL A 122 -13.07 4.83 -2.54
C VAL A 122 -11.79 5.62 -2.74
N TRP A 123 -10.67 5.03 -2.35
CA TRP A 123 -9.32 5.58 -2.49
C TRP A 123 -8.49 4.76 -3.49
N ALA A 124 -8.00 5.41 -4.54
CA ALA A 124 -6.92 4.89 -5.37
C ALA A 124 -5.59 5.35 -4.79
N ILE A 125 -4.71 4.42 -4.41
CA ILE A 125 -3.36 4.69 -3.91
C ILE A 125 -2.40 4.30 -5.02
N ASP A 126 -1.70 5.28 -5.59
CA ASP A 126 -0.88 5.06 -6.77
C ASP A 126 0.50 5.73 -6.63
N GLY A 127 1.48 5.27 -7.38
CA GLY A 127 2.74 5.98 -7.57
C GLY A 127 2.66 6.88 -8.81
N ASP A 128 3.52 7.88 -8.87
CA ASP A 128 3.59 8.81 -10.00
C ASP A 128 3.78 8.11 -11.35
N GLY A 129 4.67 7.12 -11.43
CA GLY A 129 4.86 6.34 -12.66
C GLY A 129 3.71 5.41 -12.97
N CYS A 130 3.07 4.82 -11.95
CA CYS A 130 1.92 3.93 -12.12
C CYS A 130 0.67 4.70 -12.53
N PHE A 131 0.41 5.84 -11.90
CA PHE A 131 -0.70 6.73 -12.21
C PHE A 131 -0.68 7.24 -13.66
N GLN A 132 0.49 7.52 -14.20
CA GLN A 132 0.64 7.98 -15.59
C GLN A 132 0.15 6.96 -16.63
N MET A 133 0.01 5.69 -16.28
CA MET A 133 -0.41 4.64 -17.22
C MET A 133 -1.89 4.71 -17.57
N THR A 134 -2.74 5.20 -16.66
CA THR A 134 -4.21 5.17 -16.81
C THR A 134 -4.92 6.42 -16.27
N ASN A 135 -4.21 7.51 -16.06
CA ASN A 135 -4.79 8.75 -15.53
C ASN A 135 -5.93 9.32 -16.39
N GLN A 136 -5.97 8.98 -17.68
CA GLN A 136 -7.04 9.42 -18.59
C GLN A 136 -8.44 8.96 -18.15
N GLU A 137 -8.55 7.91 -17.33
CA GLU A 137 -9.82 7.43 -16.80
C GLU A 137 -10.45 8.42 -15.79
N LEU A 138 -9.69 9.39 -15.30
CA LEU A 138 -10.21 10.49 -14.49
C LEU A 138 -11.25 11.31 -15.25
N ALA A 139 -11.09 11.48 -16.57
CA ALA A 139 -12.08 12.17 -17.40
C ALA A 139 -13.42 11.42 -17.38
N THR A 140 -13.40 10.10 -17.48
CA THR A 140 -14.60 9.25 -17.34
C THR A 140 -15.21 9.39 -15.94
N CYS A 141 -14.38 9.35 -14.89
CA CYS A 141 -14.86 9.54 -13.52
C CYS A 141 -15.54 10.89 -13.31
N ALA A 142 -14.98 11.97 -13.89
CA ALA A 142 -15.55 13.31 -13.78
C ALA A 142 -16.87 13.44 -14.55
N VAL A 143 -16.92 12.92 -15.78
CA VAL A 143 -18.12 12.98 -16.64
C VAL A 143 -19.27 12.16 -16.07
N GLU A 144 -18.97 10.97 -15.55
CA GLU A 144 -19.98 10.04 -15.02
C GLU A 144 -20.27 10.25 -13.52
N GLY A 145 -19.68 11.24 -12.90
CA GLY A 145 -19.92 11.56 -11.48
C GLY A 145 -19.47 10.46 -10.53
N ALA A 146 -18.31 9.86 -10.76
CA ALA A 146 -17.69 8.88 -9.86
C ALA A 146 -16.65 9.55 -8.96
N PRO A 147 -17.01 10.05 -7.76
CA PRO A 147 -16.14 10.85 -6.89
C PRO A 147 -15.13 9.98 -6.13
N ILE A 148 -14.22 9.34 -6.87
CA ILE A 148 -13.07 8.66 -6.28
C ILE A 148 -12.05 9.65 -5.73
N LYS A 149 -11.24 9.21 -4.78
CA LYS A 149 -10.10 9.95 -4.27
C LYS A 149 -8.83 9.24 -4.69
N VAL A 150 -7.88 9.98 -5.24
CA VAL A 150 -6.60 9.45 -5.71
C VAL A 150 -5.48 10.05 -4.87
N ALA A 151 -4.72 9.21 -4.20
CA ALA A 151 -3.51 9.58 -3.48
C ALA A 151 -2.30 9.15 -4.32
N ILE A 152 -1.61 10.10 -4.92
CA ILE A 152 -0.37 9.85 -5.66
C ILE A 152 0.79 9.95 -4.67
N ILE A 153 1.49 8.85 -4.45
CA ILE A 153 2.71 8.78 -3.65
C ILE A 153 3.88 9.06 -4.60
N ASN A 154 4.16 10.35 -4.77
CA ASN A 154 5.05 10.86 -5.79
C ASN A 154 6.48 10.98 -5.26
N ASN A 155 7.32 10.01 -5.55
CA ASN A 155 8.74 10.01 -5.22
C ASN A 155 9.65 10.33 -6.42
N GLY A 156 9.07 10.68 -7.57
CA GLY A 156 9.81 10.98 -8.80
C GLY A 156 10.53 9.79 -9.42
N ASN A 157 10.16 8.56 -9.02
CA ASN A 157 10.87 7.35 -9.44
C ASN A 157 9.94 6.16 -9.65
N LEU A 158 10.38 5.20 -10.49
CA LEU A 158 9.87 3.83 -10.45
C LEU A 158 10.45 3.14 -9.21
N GLY A 159 9.90 3.49 -8.03
CA GLY A 159 10.54 3.31 -6.73
C GLY A 159 10.89 1.87 -6.38
N MET A 160 10.02 0.88 -6.68
CA MET A 160 10.34 -0.52 -6.39
C MET A 160 11.50 -1.05 -7.24
N VAL A 161 11.55 -0.70 -8.52
CA VAL A 161 12.66 -1.09 -9.40
C VAL A 161 13.95 -0.39 -8.96
N ARG A 162 13.86 0.90 -8.59
CA ARG A 162 15.00 1.65 -8.04
C ARG A 162 15.51 1.01 -6.75
N GLN A 163 14.64 0.58 -5.85
CA GLN A 163 15.03 -0.13 -4.62
C GLN A 163 15.81 -1.41 -4.93
N TRP A 164 15.39 -2.18 -5.93
CA TRP A 164 16.12 -3.37 -6.36
C TRP A 164 17.49 -3.03 -6.94
N GLN A 165 17.59 -1.95 -7.72
CA GLN A 165 18.87 -1.46 -8.22
C GLN A 165 19.81 -1.07 -7.08
N THR A 166 19.26 -0.45 -6.03
CA THR A 166 20.00 -0.12 -4.80
C THR A 166 20.52 -1.38 -4.11
N LEU A 167 19.67 -2.40 -3.92
CA LEU A 167 19.99 -3.56 -3.10
C LEU A 167 20.83 -4.62 -3.83
N PHE A 168 20.56 -4.84 -5.12
CA PHE A 168 21.06 -6.01 -5.84
C PHE A 168 21.99 -5.68 -7.02
N TYR A 169 22.00 -4.42 -7.46
CA TYR A 169 22.76 -4.02 -8.66
C TYR A 169 23.83 -2.96 -8.38
N GLY A 170 24.27 -2.82 -7.12
CA GLY A 170 25.35 -1.92 -6.75
C GLY A 170 25.05 -0.45 -7.07
N GLU A 171 23.79 -0.05 -6.86
CA GLU A 171 23.30 1.33 -7.09
C GLU A 171 23.47 1.81 -8.54
N ARG A 172 23.51 0.89 -9.48
CA ARG A 172 23.51 1.22 -10.92
C ARG A 172 22.09 1.54 -11.39
N TYR A 173 21.66 2.77 -11.17
CA TYR A 173 20.34 3.24 -11.56
C TYR A 173 20.23 3.39 -13.08
N SER A 174 19.20 2.82 -13.67
CA SER A 174 18.92 2.89 -15.10
C SER A 174 17.42 2.91 -15.36
N GLN A 175 16.96 3.94 -16.05
CA GLN A 175 15.56 4.10 -16.49
C GLN A 175 14.50 4.06 -15.37
N THR A 176 14.87 4.43 -14.14
CA THR A 176 13.95 4.44 -12.99
C THR A 176 13.67 5.85 -12.46
N ASP A 177 14.51 6.81 -12.79
CA ASP A 177 14.36 8.20 -12.41
C ASP A 177 13.41 8.90 -13.39
N LEU A 178 12.30 9.41 -12.88
CA LEU A 178 11.29 10.13 -13.65
C LEU A 178 11.47 11.67 -13.55
N ALA A 179 12.28 12.14 -12.59
CA ALA A 179 12.40 13.54 -12.25
C ALA A 179 13.70 14.20 -12.74
N THR A 180 14.85 13.58 -12.50
CA THR A 180 16.17 14.24 -12.64
C THR A 180 16.58 14.50 -14.10
N HIS A 181 16.20 13.59 -15.01
CA HIS A 181 16.53 13.71 -16.44
C HIS A 181 15.45 14.43 -17.24
N SER A 182 14.30 14.70 -16.63
CA SER A 182 13.22 15.44 -17.26
C SER A 182 13.22 16.87 -16.75
N HIS A 183 13.41 17.83 -17.66
CA HIS A 183 13.21 19.25 -17.32
C HIS A 183 11.74 19.62 -17.09
N ARG A 184 10.81 18.68 -17.32
CA ARG A 184 9.37 18.88 -17.19
C ARG A 184 8.70 17.60 -16.73
N ILE A 185 8.48 17.49 -15.42
CA ILE A 185 7.60 16.45 -14.84
C ILE A 185 6.15 16.89 -15.04
N PRO A 186 5.22 15.95 -15.25
CA PRO A 186 3.80 16.30 -15.24
C PRO A 186 3.40 16.95 -13.91
N ASP A 187 2.70 18.08 -13.98
CA ASP A 187 2.02 18.64 -12.82
C ASP A 187 0.69 17.91 -12.66
N PHE A 188 0.61 17.01 -11.69
CA PHE A 188 -0.58 16.18 -11.47
C PHE A 188 -1.78 16.97 -10.95
N VAL A 189 -1.56 18.11 -10.30
CA VAL A 189 -2.64 19.01 -9.90
C VAL A 189 -3.29 19.65 -11.14
N MET A 190 -2.49 20.24 -12.01
CA MET A 190 -2.98 20.82 -13.27
C MET A 190 -3.62 19.78 -14.17
N LEU A 191 -3.06 18.56 -14.23
CA LEU A 191 -3.62 17.46 -15.00
C LEU A 191 -5.00 17.04 -14.47
N ALA A 192 -5.15 16.92 -13.16
CA ALA A 192 -6.42 16.61 -12.52
C ALA A 192 -7.49 17.68 -12.82
N GLU A 193 -7.13 18.95 -12.69
CA GLU A 193 -8.02 20.08 -12.99
C GLU A 193 -8.44 20.11 -14.47
N ALA A 194 -7.51 19.86 -15.38
CA ALA A 194 -7.80 19.76 -16.80
C ALA A 194 -8.78 18.64 -17.15
N MET A 195 -8.85 17.59 -16.33
CA MET A 195 -9.79 16.46 -16.46
C MET A 195 -11.11 16.66 -15.70
N GLY A 196 -11.35 17.83 -15.10
CA GLY A 196 -12.57 18.12 -14.35
C GLY A 196 -12.57 17.63 -12.90
N CYS A 197 -11.42 17.22 -12.39
CA CYS A 197 -11.21 16.80 -11.00
C CYS A 197 -10.77 17.98 -10.13
N VAL A 198 -10.73 17.78 -8.82
CA VAL A 198 -10.04 18.70 -7.90
C VAL A 198 -8.59 18.21 -7.72
N GLY A 199 -7.63 19.10 -7.98
CA GLY A 199 -6.21 18.84 -7.72
C GLY A 199 -5.77 19.46 -6.39
N LEU A 200 -5.05 18.68 -5.58
CA LEU A 200 -4.44 19.11 -4.31
C LEU A 200 -2.97 18.69 -4.30
N ARG A 201 -2.12 19.42 -3.57
CA ARG A 201 -0.72 19.03 -3.35
C ARG A 201 -0.38 19.09 -1.87
N CYS A 202 0.43 18.14 -1.42
CA CYS A 202 0.94 18.08 -0.07
C CYS A 202 2.43 17.73 -0.09
N GLU A 203 3.25 18.56 0.55
CA GLU A 203 4.72 18.42 0.59
C GLU A 203 5.25 18.29 2.03
N ARG A 204 4.40 18.55 3.05
CA ARG A 204 4.82 18.61 4.44
C ARG A 204 3.97 17.71 5.32
N ALA A 205 4.59 17.10 6.32
CA ALA A 205 3.92 16.16 7.21
C ALA A 205 2.75 16.79 8.00
N GLU A 206 2.90 18.05 8.41
CA GLU A 206 1.87 18.79 9.15
C GLU A 206 0.60 19.04 8.35
N ASP A 207 0.66 19.03 7.02
CA ASP A 207 -0.47 19.30 6.15
C ASP A 207 -1.24 18.03 5.72
N VAL A 208 -0.68 16.83 5.97
CA VAL A 208 -1.22 15.55 5.46
C VAL A 208 -2.65 15.32 5.92
N GLU A 209 -2.91 15.47 7.21
CA GLU A 209 -4.26 15.24 7.75
C GLU A 209 -5.29 16.19 7.15
N ASP A 210 -4.97 17.47 7.06
CA ASP A 210 -5.89 18.49 6.59
C ASP A 210 -6.20 18.35 5.11
N VAL A 211 -5.21 17.99 4.30
CA VAL A 211 -5.41 17.71 2.87
C VAL A 211 -6.28 16.49 2.65
N ILE A 212 -6.08 15.40 3.42
CA ILE A 212 -6.93 14.20 3.35
C ILE A 212 -8.36 14.53 3.79
N LYS A 213 -8.54 15.25 4.90
CA LYS A 213 -9.87 15.69 5.38
C LYS A 213 -10.59 16.52 4.31
N LYS A 214 -9.89 17.50 3.72
CA LYS A 214 -10.42 18.30 2.63
C LYS A 214 -10.86 17.47 1.43
N ALA A 215 -10.07 16.50 1.02
CA ALA A 215 -10.43 15.61 -0.08
C ALA A 215 -11.68 14.77 0.23
N ARG A 216 -11.86 14.34 1.47
CA ARG A 216 -13.02 13.57 1.92
C ARG A 216 -14.33 14.36 1.90
N GLU A 217 -14.26 15.68 2.10
CA GLU A 217 -15.43 16.58 2.04
C GLU A 217 -15.96 16.75 0.60
N ILE A 218 -15.13 16.54 -0.40
CA ILE A 218 -15.50 16.71 -1.82
C ILE A 218 -16.08 15.39 -2.35
N ASN A 219 -17.38 15.35 -2.58
CA ASN A 219 -18.09 14.13 -2.99
C ASN A 219 -18.94 14.31 -4.27
N ASP A 220 -18.75 15.41 -4.98
CA ASP A 220 -19.43 15.72 -6.25
C ASP A 220 -18.57 15.41 -7.49
N ARG A 221 -17.27 15.20 -7.31
CA ARG A 221 -16.30 14.92 -8.39
C ARG A 221 -15.05 14.21 -7.84
N PRO A 222 -14.20 13.64 -8.73
CA PRO A 222 -12.93 13.05 -8.30
C PRO A 222 -11.98 14.09 -7.70
N VAL A 223 -11.15 13.62 -6.74
CA VAL A 223 -10.07 14.42 -6.13
C VAL A 223 -8.76 13.70 -6.34
N VAL A 224 -7.73 14.41 -6.76
CA VAL A 224 -6.35 13.91 -6.85
C VAL A 224 -5.48 14.68 -5.89
N ILE A 225 -4.77 13.98 -5.04
CA ILE A 225 -3.78 14.57 -4.12
C ILE A 225 -2.39 14.10 -4.56
N ASP A 226 -1.53 15.05 -4.92
CA ASP A 226 -0.12 14.82 -5.24
C ASP A 226 0.70 14.97 -3.95
N PHE A 227 1.04 13.84 -3.29
CA PHE A 227 1.91 13.80 -2.13
C PHE A 227 3.36 13.69 -2.58
N ILE A 228 4.14 14.76 -2.44
CA ILE A 228 5.57 14.77 -2.77
C ILE A 228 6.34 14.15 -1.61
N VAL A 229 6.83 12.93 -1.81
CA VAL A 229 7.46 12.13 -0.78
C VAL A 229 8.95 11.89 -1.04
N GLY A 230 9.68 11.42 -0.03
CA GLY A 230 11.11 11.13 -0.12
C GLY A 230 11.43 10.09 -1.20
N ALA A 231 12.43 10.40 -2.05
CA ALA A 231 12.84 9.54 -3.15
C ALA A 231 13.58 8.28 -2.71
N ASP A 232 14.19 8.30 -1.53
CA ASP A 232 15.05 7.22 -1.01
C ASP A 232 14.35 6.30 -0.03
N ALA A 233 13.05 6.52 0.23
CA ALA A 233 12.25 5.64 1.06
C ALA A 233 12.20 4.22 0.47
N GLN A 234 12.41 3.22 1.34
CA GLN A 234 12.45 1.81 0.96
C GLN A 234 11.41 1.00 1.74
N VAL A 235 10.88 -0.03 1.09
CA VAL A 235 9.94 -0.95 1.73
C VAL A 235 10.72 -1.94 2.60
N TRP A 236 10.38 -2.01 3.87
CA TRP A 236 10.90 -2.97 4.82
C TRP A 236 9.78 -3.52 5.72
N PRO A 237 9.87 -4.76 6.21
CA PRO A 237 10.85 -5.79 5.86
C PRO A 237 10.66 -6.31 4.44
N MET A 238 11.70 -6.98 3.89
CA MET A 238 11.67 -7.52 2.54
C MET A 238 12.26 -8.94 2.49
N VAL A 239 11.60 -9.82 1.72
CA VAL A 239 12.14 -11.12 1.30
C VAL A 239 12.50 -11.04 -0.18
N ALA A 240 13.76 -11.25 -0.52
CA ALA A 240 14.21 -11.20 -1.90
C ALA A 240 13.62 -12.36 -2.72
N ALA A 241 13.34 -12.11 -4.01
CA ALA A 241 12.87 -13.17 -4.89
C ALA A 241 13.86 -14.34 -4.96
N GLY A 242 13.37 -15.57 -4.80
CA GLY A 242 14.18 -16.79 -4.82
C GLY A 242 14.87 -17.12 -3.50
N THR A 243 14.62 -16.39 -2.43
CA THR A 243 15.09 -16.70 -1.08
C THR A 243 13.98 -17.25 -0.20
N SER A 244 14.35 -17.85 0.93
CA SER A 244 13.42 -18.35 1.93
C SER A 244 12.86 -17.23 2.81
N ASN A 245 11.72 -17.43 3.46
CA ASN A 245 11.13 -16.46 4.38
C ASN A 245 11.98 -16.20 5.64
N ASP A 246 12.82 -17.14 6.03
CA ASP A 246 13.80 -16.99 7.11
C ASP A 246 15.00 -16.11 6.71
N GLU A 247 15.16 -15.80 5.42
CA GLU A 247 16.14 -14.84 4.91
C GLU A 247 15.61 -13.40 4.83
N ILE A 248 14.51 -13.09 5.54
CA ILE A 248 13.92 -11.76 5.59
C ILE A 248 14.93 -10.71 6.06
N GLN A 249 14.90 -9.54 5.43
CA GLN A 249 15.67 -8.37 5.84
C GLN A 249 14.74 -7.34 6.49
N ALA A 250 15.06 -6.92 7.70
CA ALA A 250 14.31 -5.88 8.42
C ALA A 250 14.68 -4.46 7.97
N ALA A 251 15.93 -4.29 7.49
CA ALA A 251 16.46 -3.08 6.84
C ALA A 251 17.63 -3.50 5.93
N ARG A 252 18.23 -2.55 5.21
CA ARG A 252 19.37 -2.83 4.32
C ARG A 252 20.51 -3.51 5.10
N GLY A 253 20.78 -4.77 4.76
CA GLY A 253 21.85 -5.58 5.39
C GLY A 253 21.56 -6.02 6.81
N ILE A 254 20.36 -5.79 7.35
CA ILE A 254 19.95 -6.18 8.69
C ILE A 254 18.95 -7.33 8.57
N ARG A 255 19.33 -8.49 9.11
CA ARG A 255 18.45 -9.65 9.29
C ARG A 255 17.93 -9.69 10.72
N PRO A 256 16.64 -10.00 10.96
CA PRO A 256 16.17 -10.28 12.31
C PRO A 256 16.90 -11.48 12.87
N LEU A 257 17.26 -11.40 14.15
CA LEU A 257 17.69 -12.57 14.90
C LEU A 257 16.42 -13.23 15.44
N PHE A 258 16.06 -14.34 14.85
CA PHE A 258 15.08 -15.26 15.45
C PHE A 258 15.86 -16.16 16.39
N ASP A 259 15.43 -16.27 17.64
CA ASP A 259 15.98 -17.25 18.57
C ASP A 259 15.79 -18.63 17.94
N ASP A 260 16.89 -19.34 17.70
CA ASP A 260 16.85 -20.69 17.18
C ASP A 260 16.22 -21.58 18.25
N PRO A 261 15.07 -22.23 18.02
CA PRO A 261 14.44 -23.08 19.02
C PRO A 261 15.32 -24.30 19.43
N GLU A 262 16.41 -24.56 18.70
CA GLU A 262 17.34 -25.62 19.02
C GLU A 262 18.43 -25.21 20.04
N GLU A 263 18.68 -23.92 20.28
CA GLU A 263 19.65 -23.48 21.29
C GLU A 263 19.09 -23.40 22.73
N GLY A 264 17.80 -23.60 22.92
CA GLY A 264 17.11 -23.50 24.21
C GLY A 264 16.92 -24.80 25.01
N HIS A 265 17.36 -25.94 24.51
CA HIS A 265 17.23 -27.24 25.18
C HIS A 265 18.54 -28.04 25.11
N ALA A 266 19.54 -27.61 25.85
CA ALA A 266 20.65 -28.43 26.31
C ALA A 266 20.65 -28.49 27.83
#